data_c47ddb344bea06bfa70f1a1cb185361b
#
_entry.id   c47ddb344bea06bfa70f1a1cb185361b
#
_cell.length_a   1.000
_cell.length_b   1.000
_cell.length_c   1.000
_cell.angle_alpha   90.00
_cell.angle_beta   90.00
_cell.angle_gamma   90.00
#
_symmetry.space_group_name_H-M   'P 1'
#
loop_
_entity.id
_entity.type
_entity.pdbx_description
1 polymer ?
#
loop_
_entity_poly.entity_id
_entity_poly.type
_entity_poly.pdbx_seq_one_letter_code
_entity_poly.pdbx_strand_id
1 'polypeptide(L)'
;ALLVILKTDALATAASAFLRGLNAQNPAQAAPTDLSWLGFSYIAFRLMHVLRDLHNGKRANMNLREFVTYVVFAPSLLAGPIDRAERFAKDLRAPYALNISVLGEAGTRLVIGAFKKFVLADALSLMALNAFNAAQTQSPLWMWLLVYAYAFRIFFDFAGYTDMAIGAGRLLGIKLPENFNNPYLKPNLTQFWNSWHITLAQWFRAYWFNPLTRWLRGTRANSVPLMVFIGQISTMLLIGLWHGVTLNFVAWGAWHGVGLFIHNRWADFARGRESLAKYERAFRIGGVILTFHFVALGWVFFALPEFNLSLRVLARLFGVNV
;
A
#
# COMPACT_ATOMS: atom_id res chain seq x y z
N ALA A 1 -12.84 2.48 -13.67
CA ALA A 1 -12.56 2.88 -15.06
C ALA A 1 -11.50 4.00 -15.11
N LEU A 2 -11.73 5.20 -14.54
CA LEU A 2 -10.81 6.35 -14.65
C LEU A 2 -9.39 6.04 -14.15
N LEU A 3 -9.25 5.36 -13.02
CA LEU A 3 -7.94 4.98 -12.46
C LEU A 3 -7.14 4.07 -13.44
N VAL A 4 -7.84 3.15 -14.12
CA VAL A 4 -7.21 2.25 -15.13
C VAL A 4 -6.74 3.06 -16.33
N ILE A 5 -7.55 4.00 -16.82
CA ILE A 5 -7.19 4.89 -17.93
C ILE A 5 -5.92 5.68 -17.57
N LEU A 6 -5.90 6.33 -16.40
CA LEU A 6 -4.77 7.17 -15.97
C LEU A 6 -3.47 6.39 -15.64
N LYS A 7 -3.57 5.07 -15.44
CA LYS A 7 -2.41 4.20 -15.13
C LYS A 7 -1.99 3.29 -16.29
N THR A 8 -2.62 3.40 -17.45
CA THR A 8 -2.29 2.64 -18.65
C THR A 8 -1.92 3.63 -19.76
N ASP A 9 -0.64 3.69 -20.12
CA ASP A 9 -0.12 4.70 -21.05
C ASP A 9 -0.91 4.76 -22.37
N ALA A 10 -1.24 3.61 -22.95
CA ALA A 10 -2.04 3.56 -24.18
C ALA A 10 -3.44 4.17 -24.01
N LEU A 11 -4.11 3.89 -22.89
CA LEU A 11 -5.44 4.44 -22.60
C LEU A 11 -5.37 5.92 -22.24
N ALA A 12 -4.34 6.33 -21.50
CA ALA A 12 -4.10 7.76 -21.16
C ALA A 12 -3.83 8.56 -22.42
N THR A 13 -2.98 8.07 -23.33
CA THR A 13 -2.71 8.70 -24.62
C THR A 13 -3.97 8.79 -25.48
N ALA A 14 -4.75 7.72 -25.59
CA ALA A 14 -6.00 7.73 -26.35
C ALA A 14 -7.02 8.74 -25.78
N ALA A 15 -7.16 8.79 -24.46
CA ALA A 15 -8.03 9.74 -23.79
C ALA A 15 -7.52 11.20 -23.96
N SER A 16 -6.21 11.43 -23.89
CA SER A 16 -5.61 12.75 -24.19
C SER A 16 -5.89 13.17 -25.63
N ALA A 17 -5.67 12.26 -26.61
CA ALA A 17 -5.94 12.54 -28.03
C ALA A 17 -7.42 12.92 -28.25
N PHE A 18 -8.34 12.20 -27.62
CA PHE A 18 -9.77 12.50 -27.68
C PHE A 18 -10.09 13.90 -27.12
N LEU A 19 -9.56 14.22 -25.93
CA LEU A 19 -9.79 15.53 -25.29
C LEU A 19 -9.16 16.67 -26.08
N ARG A 20 -7.97 16.48 -26.67
CA ARG A 20 -7.33 17.46 -27.55
C ARG A 20 -8.20 17.72 -28.80
N GLY A 21 -8.75 16.65 -29.40
CA GLY A 21 -9.67 16.80 -30.53
C GLY A 21 -10.92 17.62 -30.19
N LEU A 22 -11.51 17.40 -29.01
CA LEU A 22 -12.66 18.20 -28.53
C LEU A 22 -12.33 19.69 -28.32
N ASN A 23 -11.08 20.01 -28.01
CA ASN A 23 -10.60 21.38 -27.76
C ASN A 23 -9.87 21.98 -28.97
N ALA A 24 -10.06 21.44 -30.17
CA ALA A 24 -9.40 21.88 -31.40
C ALA A 24 -7.86 21.93 -31.35
N GLN A 25 -7.27 21.07 -30.49
CA GLN A 25 -5.82 20.86 -30.38
C GLN A 25 -5.40 19.66 -31.22
N ASN A 26 -4.10 19.59 -31.59
CA ASN A 26 -3.59 18.48 -32.39
C ASN A 26 -3.58 17.14 -31.59
N PRO A 27 -4.40 16.14 -31.95
CA PRO A 27 -4.42 14.83 -31.27
C PRO A 27 -3.10 14.04 -31.39
N ALA A 28 -2.30 14.29 -32.45
CA ALA A 28 -1.01 13.60 -32.64
C ALA A 28 0.05 13.97 -31.59
N GLN A 29 -0.15 15.06 -30.86
CA GLN A 29 0.72 15.47 -29.75
C GLN A 29 0.29 14.93 -28.38
N ALA A 30 -0.68 14.01 -28.36
CA ALA A 30 -1.14 13.42 -27.11
C ALA A 30 -0.05 12.59 -26.43
N ALA A 31 0.11 12.78 -25.14
CA ALA A 31 1.03 12.02 -24.29
C ALA A 31 0.29 11.47 -23.06
N PRO A 32 0.74 10.34 -22.49
CA PRO A 32 0.13 9.78 -21.27
C PRO A 32 0.21 10.77 -20.10
N THR A 33 1.25 11.61 -20.07
CA THR A 33 1.49 12.62 -19.04
C THR A 33 0.50 13.79 -19.07
N ASP A 34 -0.20 14.01 -20.19
CA ASP A 34 -1.19 15.09 -20.30
C ASP A 34 -2.34 14.96 -19.30
N LEU A 35 -2.66 13.73 -18.93
CA LEU A 35 -3.72 13.37 -17.97
C LEU A 35 -3.17 12.94 -16.62
N SER A 36 -1.85 12.99 -16.41
CA SER A 36 -1.27 12.62 -15.13
C SER A 36 -1.66 13.64 -14.06
N TRP A 37 -2.35 13.20 -13.04
CA TRP A 37 -2.77 14.02 -11.93
C TRP A 37 -2.10 13.54 -10.65
N LEU A 38 -1.17 14.32 -10.15
CA LEU A 38 -0.47 14.04 -8.91
C LEU A 38 -1.45 14.00 -7.73
N GLY A 39 -1.42 12.92 -6.94
CA GLY A 39 -2.33 12.72 -5.80
C GLY A 39 -3.74 12.22 -6.15
N PHE A 40 -4.08 12.06 -7.44
CA PHE A 40 -5.41 11.62 -7.87
C PHE A 40 -5.91 10.36 -7.13
N SER A 41 -5.05 9.36 -6.95
CA SER A 41 -5.44 8.11 -6.29
C SER A 41 -5.88 8.33 -4.84
N TYR A 42 -5.22 9.23 -4.11
CA TYR A 42 -5.55 9.55 -2.71
C TYR A 42 -6.81 10.40 -2.60
N ILE A 43 -7.00 11.34 -3.52
CA ILE A 43 -8.26 12.09 -3.65
C ILE A 43 -9.41 11.12 -3.95
N ALA A 44 -9.22 10.20 -4.89
CA ALA A 44 -10.23 9.19 -5.24
C ALA A 44 -10.63 8.33 -4.04
N PHE A 45 -9.68 7.88 -3.21
CA PHE A 45 -10.00 7.14 -1.99
C PHE A 45 -10.83 7.96 -1.01
N ARG A 46 -10.50 9.24 -0.82
CA ARG A 46 -11.27 10.14 0.07
C ARG A 46 -12.68 10.37 -0.44
N LEU A 47 -12.84 10.61 -1.74
CA LEU A 47 -14.16 10.80 -2.35
C LEU A 47 -14.99 9.51 -2.31
N MET A 48 -14.41 8.37 -2.70
CA MET A 48 -15.11 7.09 -2.72
C MET A 48 -15.62 6.67 -1.34
N HIS A 49 -14.82 6.85 -0.28
CA HIS A 49 -15.30 6.47 1.04
C HIS A 49 -16.40 7.40 1.55
N VAL A 50 -16.30 8.72 1.30
CA VAL A 50 -17.36 9.67 1.68
C VAL A 50 -18.65 9.34 0.96
N LEU A 51 -18.60 9.10 -0.37
CA LEU A 51 -19.77 8.70 -1.16
C LEU A 51 -20.38 7.38 -0.65
N ARG A 52 -19.53 6.40 -0.32
CA ARG A 52 -20.00 5.10 0.19
C ARG A 52 -20.59 5.22 1.58
N ASP A 53 -20.00 6.03 2.45
CA ASP A 53 -20.53 6.29 3.79
C ASP A 53 -21.86 7.04 3.73
N LEU A 54 -22.00 8.03 2.85
CA LEU A 54 -23.28 8.71 2.57
C LEU A 54 -24.36 7.75 2.07
N HIS A 55 -24.01 6.88 1.11
CA HIS A 55 -24.94 5.85 0.60
C HIS A 55 -25.41 4.89 1.71
N ASN A 56 -24.56 4.59 2.68
CA ASN A 56 -24.88 3.75 3.85
C ASN A 56 -25.56 4.52 4.99
N GLY A 57 -26.02 5.75 4.76
CA GLY A 57 -26.70 6.59 5.76
C GLY A 57 -25.76 7.22 6.80
N LYS A 58 -24.45 7.07 6.65
CA LYS A 58 -23.44 7.71 7.51
C LYS A 58 -23.10 9.08 6.92
N ARG A 59 -23.48 10.13 7.61
CA ARG A 59 -23.15 11.51 7.20
C ARG A 59 -21.97 12.00 8.05
N ALA A 60 -20.82 12.22 7.43
CA ALA A 60 -19.84 13.12 8.02
C ALA A 60 -20.52 14.52 8.04
N ASN A 61 -20.83 15.02 9.24
CA ASN A 61 -21.43 16.36 9.36
C ASN A 61 -20.34 17.41 9.07
N MET A 62 -20.08 17.65 7.79
CA MET A 62 -19.08 18.60 7.27
C MET A 62 -19.76 19.60 6.37
N ASN A 63 -19.41 20.87 6.51
CA ASN A 63 -19.76 21.89 5.53
C ASN A 63 -18.83 21.78 4.31
N LEU A 64 -19.15 22.53 3.23
CA LEU A 64 -18.37 22.47 1.99
C LEU A 64 -16.90 22.86 2.17
N ARG A 65 -16.61 23.87 2.98
CA ARG A 65 -15.23 24.32 3.24
C ARG A 65 -14.41 23.22 3.94
N GLU A 66 -14.97 22.60 4.98
CA GLU A 66 -14.34 21.48 5.69
C GLU A 66 -14.10 20.30 4.77
N PHE A 67 -15.08 20.00 3.92
CA PHE A 67 -14.98 18.92 2.95
C PHE A 67 -13.87 19.17 1.92
N VAL A 68 -13.82 20.36 1.35
CA VAL A 68 -12.75 20.73 0.41
C VAL A 68 -11.39 20.67 1.12
N THR A 69 -11.28 21.24 2.33
CA THR A 69 -10.04 21.18 3.14
C THR A 69 -9.60 19.73 3.36
N TYR A 70 -10.52 18.84 3.68
CA TYR A 70 -10.25 17.42 3.86
C TYR A 70 -9.73 16.77 2.57
N VAL A 71 -10.40 17.02 1.43
CA VAL A 71 -10.05 16.40 0.15
C VAL A 71 -8.67 16.83 -0.34
N VAL A 72 -8.34 18.11 -0.18
CA VAL A 72 -7.06 18.67 -0.67
C VAL A 72 -6.01 18.88 0.41
N PHE A 73 -6.16 18.26 1.59
CA PHE A 73 -5.24 18.42 2.70
C PHE A 73 -3.80 18.09 2.31
N ALA A 74 -2.98 19.11 2.14
CA ALA A 74 -1.66 19.04 1.54
C ALA A 74 -0.72 18.00 2.16
N PRO A 75 -0.59 17.88 3.50
CA PRO A 75 0.33 16.91 4.10
C PRO A 75 0.08 15.46 3.69
N SER A 76 -1.16 15.09 3.37
CA SER A 76 -1.52 13.73 2.99
C SER A 76 -2.09 13.61 1.57
N LEU A 77 -1.90 14.64 0.74
CA LEU A 77 -2.49 14.70 -0.61
C LEU A 77 -1.88 13.67 -1.56
N LEU A 78 -0.56 13.51 -1.55
CA LEU A 78 0.17 12.73 -2.55
C LEU A 78 0.27 11.24 -2.20
N ALA A 79 0.70 10.92 -0.99
CA ALA A 79 0.94 9.55 -0.53
C ALA A 79 0.81 9.40 1.00
N GLY A 80 0.25 10.39 1.69
CA GLY A 80 0.12 10.36 3.16
C GLY A 80 -0.97 9.41 3.65
N PRO A 81 -1.16 9.29 4.96
CA PRO A 81 -2.17 8.42 5.52
C PRO A 81 -3.58 8.76 5.01
N ILE A 82 -4.35 7.73 4.63
CA ILE A 82 -5.74 7.88 4.21
C ILE A 82 -6.60 8.04 5.46
N ASP A 83 -6.99 9.27 5.77
CA ASP A 83 -7.81 9.57 6.92
C ASP A 83 -9.31 9.46 6.62
N ARG A 84 -10.13 9.35 7.68
CA ARG A 84 -11.59 9.35 7.58
C ARG A 84 -12.14 10.76 7.77
N ALA A 85 -13.14 11.13 6.96
CA ALA A 85 -13.74 12.45 6.97
C ALA A 85 -14.26 12.87 8.36
N GLU A 86 -14.94 11.96 9.09
CA GLU A 86 -15.45 12.24 10.45
C GLU A 86 -14.33 12.57 11.44
N ARG A 87 -13.22 11.81 11.40
CA ARG A 87 -12.09 12.03 12.30
C ARG A 87 -11.39 13.34 11.98
N PHE A 88 -11.16 13.60 10.68
CA PHE A 88 -10.57 14.84 10.20
C PHE A 88 -11.41 16.05 10.61
N ALA A 89 -12.74 16.01 10.42
CA ALA A 89 -13.64 17.09 10.82
C ALA A 89 -13.62 17.35 12.33
N LYS A 90 -13.50 16.28 13.15
CA LYS A 90 -13.37 16.40 14.59
C LYS A 90 -12.09 17.15 14.97
N ASP A 91 -10.96 16.76 14.37
CA ASP A 91 -9.68 17.44 14.63
C ASP A 91 -9.70 18.89 14.13
N LEU A 92 -10.28 19.13 12.93
CA LEU A 92 -10.36 20.48 12.34
C LEU A 92 -11.17 21.46 13.19
N ARG A 93 -12.17 20.98 13.93
CA ARG A 93 -13.02 21.79 14.83
C ARG A 93 -12.49 21.88 16.26
N ALA A 94 -11.54 21.01 16.61
CA ALA A 94 -11.00 21.00 17.95
C ALA A 94 -10.19 22.27 18.22
N PRO A 95 -10.27 22.84 19.44
CA PRO A 95 -9.37 23.91 19.83
C PRO A 95 -7.90 23.48 19.63
N TYR A 96 -7.14 24.29 18.91
CA TYR A 96 -5.76 24.00 18.61
C TYR A 96 -4.86 25.10 19.15
N ALA A 97 -3.87 24.72 19.95
CA ALA A 97 -2.82 25.60 20.41
C ALA A 97 -1.45 25.02 20.02
N LEU A 98 -0.69 25.79 19.27
CA LEU A 98 0.70 25.46 18.98
C LEU A 98 1.54 25.73 20.22
N ASN A 99 1.95 24.67 20.91
CA ASN A 99 2.79 24.74 22.09
C ASN A 99 4.08 23.92 21.93
N ILE A 100 4.99 24.00 22.90
CA ILE A 100 6.30 23.37 22.82
C ILE A 100 6.21 21.83 22.67
N SER A 101 5.21 21.19 23.28
CA SER A 101 5.00 19.74 23.13
C SER A 101 4.60 19.38 21.71
N VAL A 102 3.66 20.11 21.11
CA VAL A 102 3.25 19.91 19.72
C VAL A 102 4.40 20.15 18.75
N LEU A 103 5.18 21.20 18.98
CA LEU A 103 6.38 21.50 18.17
C LEU A 103 7.42 20.38 18.30
N GLY A 104 7.67 19.86 19.50
CA GLY A 104 8.60 18.77 19.75
C GLY A 104 8.16 17.47 19.06
N GLU A 105 6.88 17.07 19.20
CA GLU A 105 6.33 15.90 18.54
C GLU A 105 6.41 16.01 17.01
N ALA A 106 5.95 17.12 16.46
CA ALA A 106 5.94 17.37 15.03
C ALA A 106 7.35 17.48 14.45
N GLY A 107 8.24 18.23 15.14
CA GLY A 107 9.65 18.37 14.76
C GLY A 107 10.37 17.02 14.74
N THR A 108 10.18 16.20 15.78
CA THR A 108 10.75 14.85 15.84
C THR A 108 10.29 13.99 14.65
N ARG A 109 8.98 14.02 14.32
CA ARG A 109 8.45 13.29 13.17
C ARG A 109 9.03 13.80 11.84
N LEU A 110 9.14 15.11 11.66
CA LEU A 110 9.71 15.70 10.44
C LEU A 110 11.18 15.32 10.27
N VAL A 111 11.99 15.42 11.33
CA VAL A 111 13.42 15.09 11.28
C VAL A 111 13.63 13.60 11.05
N ILE A 112 12.96 12.72 11.80
CA ILE A 112 13.05 11.27 11.64
C ILE A 112 12.55 10.88 10.24
N GLY A 113 11.45 11.46 9.78
CA GLY A 113 10.91 11.22 8.45
C GLY A 113 11.87 11.61 7.33
N ALA A 114 12.46 12.80 7.42
CA ALA A 114 13.47 13.27 6.48
C ALA A 114 14.71 12.36 6.49
N PHE A 115 15.20 11.96 7.66
CA PHE A 115 16.33 11.03 7.77
C PHE A 115 16.03 9.68 7.13
N LYS A 116 14.86 9.09 7.41
CA LYS A 116 14.45 7.83 6.78
C LYS A 116 14.41 7.94 5.26
N LYS A 117 13.82 9.01 4.72
CA LYS A 117 13.62 9.17 3.29
C LYS A 117 14.90 9.57 2.55
N PHE A 118 15.55 10.63 2.99
CA PHE A 118 16.65 11.25 2.25
C PHE A 118 18.05 10.75 2.65
N VAL A 119 18.16 9.98 3.75
CA VAL A 119 19.44 9.36 4.13
C VAL A 119 19.35 7.84 3.98
N LEU A 120 18.45 7.17 4.69
CA LEU A 120 18.43 5.70 4.69
C LEU A 120 17.93 5.13 3.35
N ALA A 121 16.82 5.64 2.82
CA ALA A 121 16.26 5.13 1.57
C ALA A 121 17.16 5.49 0.37
N ASP A 122 17.73 6.70 0.33
CA ASP A 122 18.62 7.11 -0.75
C ASP A 122 19.95 6.32 -0.71
N ALA A 123 20.54 6.09 0.46
CA ALA A 123 21.73 5.24 0.58
C ALA A 123 21.44 3.80 0.12
N LEU A 124 20.31 3.22 0.54
CA LEU A 124 19.90 1.88 0.09
C LEU A 124 19.58 1.84 -1.41
N SER A 125 19.18 2.95 -2.03
CA SER A 125 18.88 3.01 -3.46
C SER A 125 20.07 2.69 -4.35
N LEU A 126 21.30 2.91 -3.86
CA LEU A 126 22.54 2.63 -4.58
C LEU A 126 22.72 1.14 -4.86
N MET A 127 22.18 0.27 -4.01
CA MET A 127 22.26 -1.18 -4.14
C MET A 127 20.91 -1.90 -4.17
N ALA A 128 19.80 -1.16 -4.17
CA ALA A 128 18.47 -1.77 -4.23
C ALA A 128 18.22 -2.43 -5.60
N LEU A 129 17.50 -3.55 -5.60
CA LEU A 129 17.10 -4.26 -6.82
C LEU A 129 16.44 -3.31 -7.82
N ASN A 130 16.94 -3.33 -9.05
CA ASN A 130 16.40 -2.60 -10.20
C ASN A 130 16.65 -3.39 -11.49
N ALA A 131 16.11 -2.97 -12.63
CA ALA A 131 16.22 -3.70 -13.89
C ALA A 131 17.69 -3.87 -14.34
N PHE A 132 18.55 -2.88 -14.10
CA PHE A 132 19.95 -2.90 -14.52
C PHE A 132 20.74 -3.94 -13.71
N ASN A 133 20.75 -3.86 -12.37
CA ASN A 133 21.50 -4.79 -11.55
C ASN A 133 20.90 -6.21 -11.56
N ALA A 134 19.57 -6.34 -11.72
CA ALA A 134 18.90 -7.62 -11.90
C ALA A 134 19.36 -8.36 -13.16
N ALA A 135 19.65 -7.66 -14.25
CA ALA A 135 20.13 -8.27 -15.49
C ALA A 135 21.59 -8.78 -15.36
N GLN A 136 22.44 -8.07 -14.62
CA GLN A 136 23.88 -8.34 -14.51
C GLN A 136 24.24 -9.34 -13.41
N THR A 137 23.48 -9.37 -12.31
CA THR A 137 23.82 -10.17 -11.14
C THR A 137 23.50 -11.64 -11.37
N GLN A 138 24.51 -12.51 -11.31
CA GLN A 138 24.37 -13.96 -11.42
C GLN A 138 24.47 -14.67 -10.06
N SER A 139 25.17 -14.07 -9.09
CA SER A 139 25.35 -14.66 -7.76
C SER A 139 24.07 -14.64 -6.94
N PRO A 140 23.57 -15.78 -6.42
CA PRO A 140 22.41 -15.83 -5.53
C PRO A 140 22.57 -14.95 -4.29
N LEU A 141 23.78 -14.96 -3.68
CA LEU A 141 24.04 -14.15 -2.49
C LEU A 141 23.87 -12.66 -2.77
N TRP A 142 24.48 -12.15 -3.86
CA TRP A 142 24.33 -10.76 -4.25
C TRP A 142 22.88 -10.43 -4.60
N MET A 143 22.17 -11.34 -5.27
CA MET A 143 20.77 -11.14 -5.60
C MET A 143 19.89 -10.99 -4.33
N TRP A 144 20.14 -11.80 -3.28
CA TRP A 144 19.48 -11.63 -1.99
C TRP A 144 19.78 -10.27 -1.34
N LEU A 145 21.03 -9.81 -1.40
CA LEU A 145 21.41 -8.49 -0.87
C LEU A 145 20.66 -7.36 -1.60
N LEU A 146 20.54 -7.41 -2.93
CA LEU A 146 19.80 -6.44 -3.72
C LEU A 146 18.29 -6.44 -3.35
N VAL A 147 17.71 -7.62 -3.16
CA VAL A 147 16.29 -7.76 -2.74
C VAL A 147 16.07 -7.20 -1.34
N TYR A 148 16.97 -7.48 -0.39
CA TYR A 148 16.86 -6.92 0.97
C TYR A 148 17.08 -5.41 0.98
N ALA A 149 18.05 -4.91 0.22
CA ALA A 149 18.23 -3.47 0.08
C ALA A 149 16.97 -2.79 -0.48
N TYR A 150 16.32 -3.40 -1.48
CA TYR A 150 15.04 -2.90 -1.99
C TYR A 150 13.92 -2.94 -0.94
N ALA A 151 13.80 -4.04 -0.18
CA ALA A 151 12.78 -4.16 0.86
C ALA A 151 12.92 -3.07 1.93
N PHE A 152 14.14 -2.80 2.39
CA PHE A 152 14.38 -1.72 3.36
C PHE A 152 14.26 -0.33 2.73
N ARG A 153 14.71 -0.16 1.49
CA ARG A 153 14.55 1.10 0.75
C ARG A 153 13.07 1.51 0.66
N ILE A 154 12.20 0.64 0.15
CA ILE A 154 10.76 0.96 0.01
C ILE A 154 10.10 1.24 1.36
N PHE A 155 10.53 0.55 2.42
CA PHE A 155 10.04 0.81 3.77
C PHE A 155 10.48 2.19 4.26
N PHE A 156 11.77 2.52 4.21
CA PHE A 156 12.26 3.80 4.72
C PHE A 156 11.79 4.98 3.88
N ASP A 157 11.70 4.83 2.56
CA ASP A 157 11.16 5.86 1.67
C ASP A 157 9.71 6.21 2.04
N PHE A 158 8.87 5.20 2.14
CA PHE A 158 7.45 5.43 2.39
C PHE A 158 7.14 5.73 3.87
N ALA A 159 7.78 5.08 4.82
CA ALA A 159 7.63 5.39 6.24
C ALA A 159 8.15 6.81 6.54
N GLY A 160 9.27 7.22 5.92
CA GLY A 160 9.81 8.57 6.04
C GLY A 160 8.85 9.63 5.51
N TYR A 161 8.29 9.42 4.31
CA TYR A 161 7.26 10.30 3.77
C TYR A 161 6.05 10.41 4.70
N THR A 162 5.60 9.27 5.24
CA THR A 162 4.45 9.22 6.15
C THR A 162 4.71 9.95 7.46
N ASP A 163 5.92 9.78 8.04
CA ASP A 163 6.31 10.51 9.26
C ASP A 163 6.31 12.03 9.02
N MET A 164 6.82 12.49 7.87
CA MET A 164 6.79 13.90 7.51
C MET A 164 5.35 14.41 7.33
N ALA A 165 4.47 13.62 6.69
CA ALA A 165 3.06 13.95 6.53
C ALA A 165 2.34 14.08 7.88
N ILE A 166 2.59 13.14 8.82
CA ILE A 166 2.03 13.15 10.17
C ILE A 166 2.54 14.38 10.94
N GLY A 167 3.85 14.65 10.88
CA GLY A 167 4.46 15.83 11.51
C GLY A 167 3.87 17.14 11.01
N ALA A 168 3.78 17.31 9.69
CA ALA A 168 3.16 18.48 9.06
C ALA A 168 1.67 18.59 9.40
N GLY A 169 0.92 17.48 9.37
CA GLY A 169 -0.47 17.45 9.82
C GLY A 169 -0.61 17.91 11.29
N ARG A 170 0.30 17.46 12.16
CA ARG A 170 0.30 17.83 13.58
C ARG A 170 0.49 19.33 13.79
N LEU A 171 1.37 19.97 13.01
CA LEU A 171 1.56 21.43 13.04
C LEU A 171 0.31 22.21 12.58
N LEU A 172 -0.55 21.59 11.79
CA LEU A 172 -1.82 22.15 11.32
C LEU A 172 -3.02 21.74 12.21
N GLY A 173 -2.80 21.09 13.35
CA GLY A 173 -3.85 20.67 14.27
C GLY A 173 -4.53 19.34 13.90
N ILE A 174 -4.10 18.67 12.84
CA ILE A 174 -4.70 17.41 12.36
C ILE A 174 -3.80 16.23 12.79
N LYS A 175 -4.38 15.28 13.52
CA LYS A 175 -3.70 14.06 13.94
C LYS A 175 -3.90 12.96 12.90
N LEU A 176 -3.06 12.93 11.86
CA LEU A 176 -3.11 11.86 10.86
C LEU A 176 -2.82 10.47 11.48
N PRO A 177 -3.45 9.38 10.98
CA PRO A 177 -3.23 8.03 11.49
C PRO A 177 -1.84 7.50 11.14
N GLU A 178 -1.34 6.56 11.96
CA GLU A 178 -0.12 5.82 11.66
C GLU A 178 -0.31 4.91 10.44
N ASN A 179 0.73 4.82 9.61
CA ASN A 179 0.73 3.98 8.42
C ASN A 179 1.67 2.78 8.54
N PHE A 180 2.61 2.81 9.47
CA PHE A 180 3.58 1.74 9.71
C PHE A 180 3.75 1.47 11.20
N ASN A 181 3.89 0.18 11.56
CA ASN A 181 4.20 -0.28 12.90
C ASN A 181 5.13 -1.49 12.87
N ASN A 182 6.44 -1.26 12.62
CA ASN A 182 7.45 -2.31 12.55
C ASN A 182 7.01 -3.55 11.73
N PRO A 183 6.63 -3.39 10.45
CA PRO A 183 5.99 -4.46 9.67
C PRO A 183 6.88 -5.66 9.46
N TYR A 184 8.18 -5.48 9.26
CA TYR A 184 9.14 -6.57 9.04
C TYR A 184 9.47 -7.38 10.30
N LEU A 185 9.01 -6.96 11.47
CA LEU A 185 9.12 -7.70 12.73
C LEU A 185 7.84 -8.47 13.08
N LYS A 186 6.88 -8.57 12.15
CA LYS A 186 5.63 -9.27 12.41
C LYS A 186 5.75 -10.77 12.07
N PRO A 187 5.24 -11.66 12.96
CA PRO A 187 5.43 -13.11 12.82
C PRO A 187 4.51 -13.78 11.81
N ASN A 188 3.64 -13.04 11.14
CA ASN A 188 2.75 -13.57 10.11
C ASN A 188 2.18 -12.49 9.19
N LEU A 189 1.67 -12.91 8.03
CA LEU A 189 1.17 -12.02 6.99
C LEU A 189 -0.04 -11.17 7.41
N THR A 190 -0.91 -11.69 8.28
CA THR A 190 -2.04 -10.91 8.79
C THR A 190 -1.55 -9.74 9.65
N GLN A 191 -0.59 -9.97 10.53
CA GLN A 191 0.02 -8.91 11.35
C GLN A 191 0.88 -7.98 10.50
N PHE A 192 1.58 -8.49 9.47
CA PHE A 192 2.30 -7.66 8.50
C PHE A 192 1.34 -6.66 7.84
N TRP A 193 0.22 -7.10 7.25
CA TRP A 193 -0.76 -6.24 6.59
C TRP A 193 -1.54 -5.33 7.55
N ASN A 194 -1.58 -5.64 8.84
CA ASN A 194 -2.08 -4.75 9.89
C ASN A 194 -1.03 -3.70 10.32
N SER A 195 0.19 -3.77 9.77
CA SER A 195 1.35 -2.95 10.18
C SER A 195 2.08 -2.28 9.02
N TRP A 196 1.77 -2.67 7.78
CA TRP A 196 2.26 -2.09 6.52
C TRP A 196 1.13 -1.35 5.82
N HIS A 197 1.36 -0.07 5.47
CA HIS A 197 0.37 0.78 4.81
C HIS A 197 -1.02 0.63 5.44
N ILE A 198 -1.08 0.80 6.74
CA ILE A 198 -2.22 0.46 7.61
C ILE A 198 -3.51 1.08 7.09
N THR A 199 -3.46 2.36 6.71
CA THR A 199 -4.66 3.11 6.28
C THR A 199 -5.22 2.60 4.96
N LEU A 200 -4.37 2.19 4.01
CA LEU A 200 -4.81 1.55 2.76
C LEU A 200 -5.44 0.18 3.03
N ALA A 201 -4.77 -0.66 3.84
CA ALA A 201 -5.28 -1.98 4.20
C ALA A 201 -6.64 -1.89 4.92
N GLN A 202 -6.79 -0.92 5.83
CA GLN A 202 -8.05 -0.65 6.52
C GLN A 202 -9.14 -0.14 5.56
N TRP A 203 -8.77 0.70 4.58
CA TRP A 203 -9.70 1.19 3.57
C TRP A 203 -10.26 0.03 2.73
N PHE A 204 -9.39 -0.81 2.15
CA PHE A 204 -9.82 -1.98 1.37
C PHE A 204 -10.61 -2.98 2.20
N ARG A 205 -10.25 -3.18 3.48
CA ARG A 205 -11.02 -4.03 4.39
C ARG A 205 -12.44 -3.49 4.60
N ALA A 206 -12.60 -2.19 4.82
CA ALA A 206 -13.88 -1.57 5.10
C ALA A 206 -14.79 -1.49 3.87
N TYR A 207 -14.24 -1.14 2.71
CA TYR A 207 -15.02 -0.76 1.53
C TYR A 207 -15.06 -1.85 0.44
N TRP A 208 -14.19 -2.88 0.52
CA TRP A 208 -14.18 -4.00 -0.41
C TRP A 208 -14.35 -5.36 0.31
N PHE A 209 -13.40 -5.76 1.13
CA PHE A 209 -13.37 -7.10 1.75
C PHE A 209 -14.63 -7.39 2.57
N ASN A 210 -15.00 -6.53 3.53
CA ASN A 210 -16.16 -6.74 4.40
C ASN A 210 -17.49 -6.73 3.64
N PRO A 211 -17.76 -5.80 2.68
CA PRO A 211 -18.97 -5.86 1.87
C PRO A 211 -19.04 -7.13 1.00
N LEU A 212 -17.94 -7.49 0.34
CA LEU A 212 -17.88 -8.68 -0.50
C LEU A 212 -18.14 -9.95 0.30
N THR A 213 -17.48 -10.13 1.44
CA THR A 213 -17.65 -11.33 2.27
C THR A 213 -19.05 -11.40 2.89
N ARG A 214 -19.69 -10.27 3.20
CA ARG A 214 -21.11 -10.24 3.62
C ARG A 214 -22.04 -10.68 2.49
N TRP A 215 -21.82 -10.18 1.29
CA TRP A 215 -22.60 -10.57 0.11
C TRP A 215 -22.44 -12.07 -0.18
N LEU A 216 -21.21 -12.60 -0.16
CA LEU A 216 -20.93 -14.02 -0.36
C LEU A 216 -21.62 -14.92 0.69
N ARG A 217 -21.76 -14.46 1.94
CA ARG A 217 -22.50 -15.20 2.99
C ARG A 217 -23.98 -15.35 2.69
N GLY A 218 -24.58 -14.39 1.98
CA GLY A 218 -25.99 -14.46 1.53
C GLY A 218 -26.22 -15.50 0.44
N THR A 219 -25.17 -15.97 -0.24
CA THR A 219 -25.25 -17.01 -1.25
C THR A 219 -25.04 -18.38 -0.57
N ARG A 220 -26.02 -19.27 -0.66
CA ARG A 220 -26.00 -20.60 0.01
C ARG A 220 -24.91 -21.56 -0.47
N ALA A 221 -24.18 -21.19 -1.53
CA ALA A 221 -23.23 -22.08 -2.23
C ALA A 221 -21.78 -22.02 -1.69
N ASN A 222 -21.42 -21.11 -0.77
CA ASN A 222 -20.03 -20.85 -0.44
C ASN A 222 -19.63 -21.35 0.96
N SER A 223 -18.60 -22.18 1.03
CA SER A 223 -17.95 -22.51 2.30
C SER A 223 -17.19 -21.30 2.86
N VAL A 224 -17.06 -21.19 4.20
CA VAL A 224 -16.33 -20.10 4.85
C VAL A 224 -14.89 -19.96 4.31
N PRO A 225 -14.10 -21.04 4.11
CA PRO A 225 -12.78 -20.94 3.49
C PRO A 225 -12.78 -20.32 2.10
N LEU A 226 -13.75 -20.69 1.25
CA LEU A 226 -13.84 -20.14 -0.11
C LEU A 226 -14.19 -18.66 -0.09
N MET A 227 -15.11 -18.22 0.77
CA MET A 227 -15.43 -16.80 0.95
C MET A 227 -14.23 -15.98 1.39
N VAL A 228 -13.44 -16.50 2.34
CA VAL A 228 -12.21 -15.86 2.81
C VAL A 228 -11.18 -15.81 1.69
N PHE A 229 -11.00 -16.87 0.91
CA PHE A 229 -10.10 -16.91 -0.24
C PHE A 229 -10.47 -15.85 -1.27
N ILE A 230 -11.72 -15.83 -1.73
CA ILE A 230 -12.21 -14.84 -2.70
C ILE A 230 -12.03 -13.42 -2.18
N GLY A 231 -12.37 -13.18 -0.90
CA GLY A 231 -12.20 -11.88 -0.27
C GLY A 231 -10.75 -11.41 -0.23
N GLN A 232 -9.82 -12.29 0.18
CA GLN A 232 -8.40 -11.97 0.28
C GLN A 232 -7.74 -11.80 -1.08
N ILE A 233 -7.93 -12.76 -2.00
CA ILE A 233 -7.31 -12.70 -3.32
C ILE A 233 -7.79 -11.48 -4.11
N SER A 234 -9.10 -11.21 -4.11
CA SER A 234 -9.64 -10.03 -4.81
C SER A 234 -9.16 -8.72 -4.20
N THR A 235 -9.05 -8.64 -2.88
CA THR A 235 -8.53 -7.45 -2.18
C THR A 235 -7.08 -7.19 -2.58
N MET A 236 -6.22 -8.22 -2.55
CA MET A 236 -4.81 -8.06 -2.85
C MET A 236 -4.56 -7.79 -4.35
N LEU A 237 -5.35 -8.40 -5.25
CA LEU A 237 -5.32 -8.09 -6.67
C LEU A 237 -5.72 -6.64 -6.95
N LEU A 238 -6.75 -6.12 -6.28
CA LEU A 238 -7.16 -4.72 -6.42
C LEU A 238 -6.10 -3.75 -5.88
N ILE A 239 -5.42 -4.09 -4.78
CA ILE A 239 -4.30 -3.30 -4.26
C ILE A 239 -3.14 -3.34 -5.27
N GLY A 240 -2.82 -4.50 -5.85
CA GLY A 240 -1.80 -4.63 -6.90
C GLY A 240 -2.13 -3.76 -8.11
N LEU A 241 -3.34 -3.87 -8.67
CA LEU A 241 -3.82 -3.07 -9.80
C LEU A 241 -3.88 -1.56 -9.49
N TRP A 242 -4.09 -1.21 -8.22
CA TRP A 242 -4.00 0.19 -7.79
C TRP A 242 -2.57 0.72 -7.87
N HIS A 243 -1.55 -0.09 -7.60
CA HIS A 243 -0.15 0.29 -7.79
C HIS A 243 0.21 0.46 -9.27
N GLY A 244 -0.28 -0.44 -10.14
CA GLY A 244 -0.06 -0.38 -11.59
C GLY A 244 -0.81 -1.47 -12.34
N VAL A 245 -1.19 -1.17 -13.58
CA VAL A 245 -1.92 -2.11 -14.46
C VAL A 245 -0.89 -2.93 -15.26
N THR A 246 -0.09 -3.74 -14.57
CA THR A 246 0.91 -4.64 -15.17
C THR A 246 0.78 -6.05 -14.61
N LEU A 247 1.32 -7.03 -15.34
CA LEU A 247 1.32 -8.44 -14.89
C LEU A 247 2.12 -8.60 -13.59
N ASN A 248 3.17 -7.81 -13.36
CA ASN A 248 3.93 -7.81 -12.13
C ASN A 248 3.07 -7.45 -10.91
N PHE A 249 2.24 -6.40 -11.01
CA PHE A 249 1.36 -6.03 -9.90
C PHE A 249 0.21 -7.01 -9.68
N VAL A 250 -0.26 -7.69 -10.75
CA VAL A 250 -1.21 -8.81 -10.62
C VAL A 250 -0.55 -9.98 -9.89
N ALA A 251 0.68 -10.35 -10.28
CA ALA A 251 1.44 -11.41 -9.62
C ALA A 251 1.76 -11.08 -8.15
N TRP A 252 2.15 -9.85 -7.85
CA TRP A 252 2.35 -9.37 -6.49
C TRP A 252 1.07 -9.47 -5.64
N GLY A 253 -0.06 -9.05 -6.20
CA GLY A 253 -1.36 -9.16 -5.52
C GLY A 253 -1.77 -10.62 -5.29
N ALA A 254 -1.61 -11.48 -6.29
CA ALA A 254 -1.87 -12.92 -6.18
C ALA A 254 -0.96 -13.57 -5.12
N TRP A 255 0.34 -13.28 -5.12
CA TRP A 255 1.31 -13.74 -4.15
C TRP A 255 0.86 -13.46 -2.72
N HIS A 256 0.55 -12.21 -2.41
CA HIS A 256 0.11 -11.81 -1.08
C HIS A 256 -1.28 -12.36 -0.72
N GLY A 257 -2.21 -12.43 -1.68
CA GLY A 257 -3.55 -12.99 -1.45
C GLY A 257 -3.51 -14.48 -1.12
N VAL A 258 -2.73 -15.25 -1.87
CA VAL A 258 -2.53 -16.68 -1.62
C VAL A 258 -1.80 -16.91 -0.29
N GLY A 259 -0.75 -16.13 -0.01
CA GLY A 259 -0.02 -16.22 1.25
C GLY A 259 -0.89 -15.94 2.47
N LEU A 260 -1.75 -14.91 2.41
CA LEU A 260 -2.73 -14.61 3.46
C LEU A 260 -3.71 -15.77 3.67
N PHE A 261 -4.19 -16.38 2.60
CA PHE A 261 -5.10 -17.52 2.70
C PHE A 261 -4.43 -18.73 3.33
N ILE A 262 -3.20 -19.09 2.89
CA ILE A 262 -2.42 -20.19 3.48
C ILE A 262 -2.18 -19.93 4.97
N HIS A 263 -1.76 -18.71 5.34
CA HIS A 263 -1.59 -18.34 6.74
C HIS A 263 -2.88 -18.50 7.55
N ASN A 264 -4.03 -18.09 7.02
CA ASN A 264 -5.31 -18.25 7.73
C ASN A 264 -5.69 -19.72 7.92
N ARG A 265 -5.46 -20.57 6.91
CA ARG A 265 -5.68 -22.03 7.06
C ARG A 265 -4.76 -22.63 8.12
N TRP A 266 -3.48 -22.21 8.14
CA TRP A 266 -2.56 -22.61 9.18
C TRP A 266 -3.02 -22.16 10.58
N ALA A 267 -3.45 -20.92 10.72
CA ALA A 267 -3.94 -20.38 11.99
C ALA A 267 -5.19 -21.12 12.49
N ASP A 268 -6.12 -21.49 11.59
CA ASP A 268 -7.28 -22.31 11.93
C ASP A 268 -6.86 -23.74 12.33
N PHE A 269 -5.91 -24.33 11.62
CA PHE A 269 -5.36 -25.65 11.95
C PHE A 269 -4.64 -25.66 13.31
N ALA A 270 -3.87 -24.63 13.62
CA ALA A 270 -3.10 -24.51 14.85
C ALA A 270 -3.97 -24.21 16.10
N ARG A 271 -5.17 -23.65 15.88
CA ARG A 271 -6.07 -23.23 16.97
C ARG A 271 -6.48 -24.42 17.84
N GLY A 272 -6.30 -24.27 19.15
CA GLY A 272 -6.67 -25.29 20.14
C GLY A 272 -5.73 -26.50 20.21
N ARG A 273 -4.59 -26.49 19.52
CA ARG A 273 -3.57 -27.53 19.60
C ARG A 273 -2.52 -27.22 20.65
N GLU A 274 -2.70 -27.77 21.87
CA GLU A 274 -1.75 -27.61 23.00
C GLU A 274 -0.33 -28.08 22.65
N SER A 275 -0.20 -29.13 21.81
CA SER A 275 1.08 -29.60 21.34
C SER A 275 1.92 -28.56 20.58
N LEU A 276 1.28 -27.59 19.96
CA LEU A 276 1.95 -26.47 19.26
C LEU A 276 2.23 -25.30 20.20
N ALA A 277 1.44 -25.13 21.26
CA ALA A 277 1.59 -24.02 22.20
C ALA A 277 2.98 -24.01 22.89
N LYS A 278 3.55 -25.17 23.19
CA LYS A 278 4.90 -25.28 23.78
C LYS A 278 6.01 -24.71 22.91
N TYR A 279 5.78 -24.56 21.62
CA TYR A 279 6.74 -24.01 20.65
C TYR A 279 6.43 -22.56 20.24
N GLU A 280 5.55 -21.86 20.96
CA GLU A 280 5.08 -20.51 20.61
C GLU A 280 6.23 -19.53 20.31
N ARG A 281 7.28 -19.51 21.13
CA ARG A 281 8.45 -18.65 20.93
C ARG A 281 9.19 -19.00 19.62
N ALA A 282 9.37 -20.27 19.33
CA ALA A 282 10.03 -20.72 18.10
C ALA A 282 9.17 -20.37 16.87
N PHE A 283 7.86 -20.59 16.92
CA PHE A 283 6.93 -20.19 15.87
C PHE A 283 6.90 -18.66 15.68
N ARG A 284 7.02 -17.88 16.74
CA ARG A 284 7.10 -16.43 16.64
C ARG A 284 8.38 -15.98 15.93
N ILE A 285 9.52 -16.50 16.31
CA ILE A 285 10.82 -16.15 15.69
C ILE A 285 10.87 -16.63 14.24
N GLY A 286 10.59 -17.92 14.02
CA GLY A 286 10.55 -18.49 12.66
C GLY A 286 9.50 -17.81 11.77
N GLY A 287 8.36 -17.42 12.35
CA GLY A 287 7.33 -16.68 11.68
C GLY A 287 7.78 -15.29 11.21
N VAL A 288 8.58 -14.56 12.01
CA VAL A 288 9.17 -13.27 11.58
C VAL A 288 10.09 -13.47 10.39
N ILE A 289 10.99 -14.46 10.46
CA ILE A 289 11.93 -14.79 9.39
C ILE A 289 11.16 -15.16 8.12
N LEU A 290 10.21 -16.09 8.22
CA LEU A 290 9.41 -16.56 7.08
C LEU A 290 8.58 -15.41 6.46
N THR A 291 7.93 -14.61 7.30
CA THR A 291 7.10 -13.50 6.82
C THR A 291 7.95 -12.44 6.11
N PHE A 292 9.11 -12.08 6.66
CA PHE A 292 10.03 -11.14 6.03
C PHE A 292 10.48 -11.64 4.65
N HIS A 293 10.93 -12.90 4.54
CA HIS A 293 11.38 -13.47 3.27
C HIS A 293 10.24 -13.59 2.25
N PHE A 294 9.05 -14.03 2.70
CA PHE A 294 7.87 -14.09 1.83
C PHE A 294 7.53 -12.71 1.23
N VAL A 295 7.56 -11.67 2.06
CA VAL A 295 7.31 -10.30 1.63
C VAL A 295 8.43 -9.80 0.73
N ALA A 296 9.70 -10.08 1.07
CA ALA A 296 10.85 -9.68 0.27
C ALA A 296 10.82 -10.30 -1.14
N LEU A 297 10.43 -11.59 -1.25
CA LEU A 297 10.19 -12.22 -2.56
C LEU A 297 9.06 -11.55 -3.34
N GLY A 298 8.01 -11.13 -2.68
CA GLY A 298 6.93 -10.34 -3.30
C GLY A 298 7.42 -9.01 -3.87
N TRP A 299 8.37 -8.36 -3.18
CA TRP A 299 8.93 -7.09 -3.66
C TRP A 299 9.69 -7.20 -4.97
N VAL A 300 10.12 -8.38 -5.40
CA VAL A 300 10.75 -8.60 -6.73
C VAL A 300 9.79 -8.17 -7.85
N PHE A 301 8.51 -8.56 -7.75
CA PHE A 301 7.49 -8.13 -8.71
C PHE A 301 7.21 -6.62 -8.66
N PHE A 302 7.42 -6.02 -7.51
CA PHE A 302 7.19 -4.59 -7.31
C PHE A 302 8.35 -3.73 -7.82
N ALA A 303 9.58 -4.27 -7.73
CA ALA A 303 10.81 -3.58 -8.09
C ALA A 303 11.08 -3.53 -9.60
N LEU A 304 10.60 -4.53 -10.33
CA LEU A 304 11.00 -4.75 -11.73
C LEU A 304 9.86 -4.42 -12.70
N PRO A 305 10.18 -3.86 -13.88
CA PRO A 305 9.15 -3.48 -14.86
C PRO A 305 8.61 -4.68 -15.63
N GLU A 306 9.44 -5.73 -15.87
CA GLU A 306 9.11 -6.86 -16.72
C GLU A 306 8.89 -8.14 -15.92
N PHE A 307 7.79 -8.84 -16.22
CA PHE A 307 7.41 -10.07 -15.52
C PHE A 307 8.45 -11.20 -15.70
N ASN A 308 8.96 -11.38 -16.92
CA ASN A 308 9.98 -12.40 -17.20
C ASN A 308 11.29 -12.13 -16.43
N LEU A 309 11.67 -10.86 -16.28
CA LEU A 309 12.83 -10.50 -15.47
C LEU A 309 12.60 -10.83 -13.99
N SER A 310 11.40 -10.59 -13.47
CA SER A 310 11.03 -10.97 -12.11
C SER A 310 11.13 -12.48 -11.88
N LEU A 311 10.68 -13.29 -12.82
CA LEU A 311 10.80 -14.75 -12.74
C LEU A 311 12.26 -15.21 -12.77
N ARG A 312 13.10 -14.61 -13.63
CA ARG A 312 14.54 -14.92 -13.66
C ARG A 312 15.21 -14.56 -12.33
N VAL A 313 14.90 -13.40 -11.76
CA VAL A 313 15.45 -13.01 -10.45
C VAL A 313 15.03 -14.01 -9.37
N LEU A 314 13.74 -14.39 -9.33
CA LEU A 314 13.26 -15.40 -8.38
C LEU A 314 13.98 -16.74 -8.55
N ALA A 315 14.24 -17.20 -9.78
CA ALA A 315 14.98 -18.43 -10.04
C ALA A 315 16.44 -18.32 -9.57
N ARG A 316 17.12 -17.21 -9.88
CA ARG A 316 18.52 -16.96 -9.48
C ARG A 316 18.72 -16.85 -7.97
N LEU A 317 17.74 -16.37 -7.20
CA LEU A 317 17.79 -16.37 -5.73
C LEU A 317 18.00 -17.77 -5.15
N PHE A 318 17.57 -18.80 -5.87
CA PHE A 318 17.73 -20.22 -5.48
C PHE A 318 18.79 -20.98 -6.30
N GLY A 319 19.65 -20.25 -7.01
CA GLY A 319 20.78 -20.84 -7.77
C GLY A 319 20.40 -21.45 -9.11
N VAL A 320 19.19 -21.19 -9.62
CA VAL A 320 18.78 -21.67 -10.94
C VAL A 320 19.21 -20.62 -11.99
N ASN A 321 20.09 -20.99 -12.88
CA ASN A 321 20.55 -20.15 -14.01
C ASN A 321 19.53 -20.26 -15.15
N VAL A 322 18.85 -19.13 -15.45
CA VAL A 322 17.84 -18.96 -16.50
C VAL A 322 18.06 -17.67 -17.26
#